data_07e23bf256f6a29bc9e03907a9b0f664
#
_entry.id   07e23bf256f6a29bc9e03907a9b0f664
#
_cell.length_a   1.000
_cell.length_b   1.000
_cell.length_c   1.000
_cell.angle_alpha   90.00
_cell.angle_beta   90.00
_cell.angle_gamma   90.00
#
_symmetry.space_group_name_H-M   'P 1'
#
loop_
_entity.id
_entity.type
_entity.pdbx_description
1 polymer ?
#
loop_
_entity_poly.entity_id
_entity_poly.type
_entity_poly.pdbx_seq_one_letter_code
_entity_poly.pdbx_strand_id
1 'polypeptide(L)'
;MKYFTKEMTLDEVKAAYRAAAMKLHPDRGGSTEAMQQLNAEFEVAFAIAQKFEKADPTYTKRQPKTAESAGSYRRQFYTVNGWQGERYNSNLSTKDIAQLIREYVKNAYPTYRFSITSNIYHITVSLMEYPVELTNATMMRNYCRAKVHTQPVYIPSKNKYVNANEISEADKEEWIAYRLETANQRKDFYESDTWLNPVVFAVLKDVQDFMNSYDYDDSDSMIDYFNVNFYDSLQIGKDGKPAKFVERTARISPKKEKKAKRLTA
;
A
#
# COMPACT_ATOMS: atom_id res chain seq x y z
N MET A 1 28.38 -17.51 -17.06
CA MET A 1 27.82 -17.14 -15.77
C MET A 1 28.35 -18.16 -14.76
N LYS A 2 28.68 -17.72 -13.56
CA LYS A 2 29.25 -18.58 -12.51
C LYS A 2 28.16 -19.30 -11.70
N TYR A 3 27.02 -18.63 -11.54
CA TYR A 3 25.93 -19.08 -10.67
C TYR A 3 24.73 -19.65 -11.44
N PHE A 4 24.59 -19.33 -12.74
CA PHE A 4 23.45 -19.70 -13.56
C PHE A 4 23.89 -20.35 -14.87
N THR A 5 23.06 -21.24 -15.42
CA THR A 5 23.24 -21.80 -16.77
C THR A 5 22.19 -21.17 -17.71
N LYS A 6 22.44 -21.18 -19.02
CA LYS A 6 21.52 -20.62 -20.01
C LYS A 6 20.25 -21.44 -20.24
N GLU A 7 20.21 -22.65 -19.70
CA GLU A 7 19.13 -23.64 -19.91
C GLU A 7 18.16 -23.69 -18.71
N MET A 8 18.42 -22.87 -17.64
CA MET A 8 17.56 -22.83 -16.47
C MET A 8 16.21 -22.20 -16.80
N THR A 9 15.17 -22.83 -16.31
CA THR A 9 13.81 -22.24 -16.26
C THR A 9 13.78 -21.04 -15.32
N LEU A 10 12.73 -20.21 -15.42
CA LEU A 10 12.58 -19.03 -14.55
C LEU A 10 12.59 -19.42 -13.07
N ASP A 11 11.95 -20.55 -12.72
CA ASP A 11 11.89 -21.03 -11.34
C ASP A 11 13.23 -21.57 -10.84
N GLU A 12 13.98 -22.23 -11.70
CA GLU A 12 15.34 -22.69 -11.37
C GLU A 12 16.31 -21.51 -11.17
N VAL A 13 16.23 -20.48 -12.02
CA VAL A 13 17.02 -19.24 -11.86
C VAL A 13 16.73 -18.58 -10.51
N LYS A 14 15.45 -18.46 -10.14
CA LYS A 14 15.04 -17.90 -8.85
C LYS A 14 15.52 -18.75 -7.66
N ALA A 15 15.42 -20.08 -7.77
CA ALA A 15 15.87 -21.00 -6.72
C ALA A 15 17.39 -20.96 -6.53
N ALA A 16 18.15 -20.94 -7.64
CA ALA A 16 19.60 -20.84 -7.62
C ALA A 16 20.08 -19.50 -7.01
N TYR A 17 19.42 -18.40 -7.35
CA TYR A 17 19.72 -17.10 -6.75
C TYR A 17 19.52 -17.11 -5.23
N ARG A 18 18.36 -17.60 -4.74
CA ARG A 18 18.10 -17.70 -3.30
C ARG A 18 19.19 -18.48 -2.56
N ALA A 19 19.52 -19.65 -3.09
CA ALA A 19 20.53 -20.52 -2.48
C ALA A 19 21.92 -19.86 -2.44
N ALA A 20 22.28 -19.11 -3.48
CA ALA A 20 23.55 -18.39 -3.55
C ALA A 20 23.54 -17.13 -2.68
N ALA A 21 22.47 -16.32 -2.70
CA ALA A 21 22.33 -15.11 -1.91
C ALA A 21 22.44 -15.39 -0.40
N MET A 22 21.79 -16.45 0.09
CA MET A 22 21.89 -16.85 1.51
C MET A 22 23.33 -17.17 1.96
N LYS A 23 24.20 -17.59 1.05
CA LYS A 23 25.60 -17.93 1.34
C LYS A 23 26.54 -16.74 1.15
N LEU A 24 26.21 -15.84 0.23
CA LEU A 24 27.09 -14.77 -0.20
C LEU A 24 26.76 -13.41 0.43
N HIS A 25 25.65 -13.33 1.19
CA HIS A 25 25.21 -12.07 1.82
C HIS A 25 26.25 -11.56 2.82
N PRO A 26 26.64 -10.26 2.77
CA PRO A 26 27.63 -9.69 3.68
C PRO A 26 27.29 -9.90 5.14
N ASP A 27 26.04 -9.77 5.55
CA ASP A 27 25.57 -9.94 6.93
C ASP A 27 25.69 -11.39 7.46
N ARG A 28 25.93 -12.34 6.53
CA ARG A 28 26.12 -13.77 6.83
C ARG A 28 27.58 -14.25 6.61
N GLY A 29 28.51 -13.28 6.48
CA GLY A 29 29.90 -13.54 6.27
C GLY A 29 30.31 -13.70 4.81
N GLY A 30 29.45 -13.38 3.86
CA GLY A 30 29.78 -13.27 2.44
C GLY A 30 30.50 -11.97 2.09
N SER A 31 30.85 -11.77 0.82
CA SER A 31 31.48 -10.53 0.37
C SER A 31 30.54 -9.70 -0.52
N THR A 32 30.66 -8.38 -0.40
CA THR A 32 29.88 -7.41 -1.20
C THR A 32 30.13 -7.65 -2.71
N GLU A 33 31.36 -7.92 -3.10
CA GLU A 33 31.74 -8.18 -4.50
C GLU A 33 31.10 -9.46 -5.05
N ALA A 34 31.03 -10.52 -4.23
CA ALA A 34 30.40 -11.77 -4.63
C ALA A 34 28.88 -11.60 -4.77
N MET A 35 28.26 -10.82 -3.90
CA MET A 35 26.85 -10.51 -3.97
C MET A 35 26.53 -9.62 -5.18
N GLN A 36 27.34 -8.62 -5.48
CA GLN A 36 27.18 -7.79 -6.70
C GLN A 36 27.31 -8.60 -7.97
N GLN A 37 28.27 -9.54 -8.01
CA GLN A 37 28.43 -10.45 -9.16
C GLN A 37 27.20 -11.36 -9.31
N LEU A 38 26.67 -11.90 -8.20
CA LEU A 38 25.47 -12.73 -8.21
C LEU A 38 24.28 -11.96 -8.77
N ASN A 39 24.08 -10.71 -8.31
CA ASN A 39 22.98 -9.85 -8.76
C ASN A 39 23.08 -9.56 -10.27
N ALA A 40 24.26 -9.18 -10.75
CA ALA A 40 24.47 -8.92 -12.18
C ALA A 40 24.23 -10.16 -13.05
N GLU A 41 24.67 -11.33 -12.61
CA GLU A 41 24.40 -12.58 -13.33
C GLU A 41 22.94 -12.99 -13.28
N PHE A 42 22.25 -12.73 -12.17
CA PHE A 42 20.81 -13.00 -12.02
C PHE A 42 19.98 -12.19 -13.01
N GLU A 43 20.21 -10.88 -13.15
CA GLU A 43 19.49 -10.05 -14.12
C GLU A 43 19.58 -10.60 -15.54
N VAL A 44 20.77 -11.04 -15.95
CA VAL A 44 20.98 -11.63 -17.27
C VAL A 44 20.28 -12.99 -17.41
N ALA A 45 20.44 -13.87 -16.41
CA ALA A 45 19.82 -15.19 -16.42
C ALA A 45 18.29 -15.11 -16.41
N PHE A 46 17.75 -14.21 -15.60
CA PHE A 46 16.31 -13.96 -15.51
C PHE A 46 15.73 -13.44 -16.83
N ALA A 47 16.40 -12.48 -17.47
CA ALA A 47 15.98 -11.96 -18.77
C ALA A 47 16.00 -13.04 -19.88
N ILE A 48 16.98 -13.94 -19.85
CA ILE A 48 17.07 -15.07 -20.77
C ILE A 48 15.92 -16.06 -20.52
N ALA A 49 15.74 -16.51 -19.28
CA ALA A 49 14.68 -17.44 -18.91
C ALA A 49 13.28 -16.89 -19.24
N GLN A 50 13.03 -15.60 -18.97
CA GLN A 50 11.77 -14.95 -19.32
C GLN A 50 11.49 -14.89 -20.82
N LYS A 51 12.54 -14.74 -21.64
CA LYS A 51 12.40 -14.79 -23.11
C LYS A 51 12.05 -16.20 -23.60
N PHE A 52 12.63 -17.22 -23.00
CA PHE A 52 12.31 -18.61 -23.34
C PHE A 52 10.88 -18.98 -22.97
N GLU A 53 10.40 -18.59 -21.79
CA GLU A 53 9.00 -18.80 -21.41
C GLU A 53 8.00 -18.08 -22.33
N LYS A 54 8.32 -16.87 -22.78
CA LYS A 54 7.47 -16.11 -23.73
C LYS A 54 7.50 -16.68 -25.14
N ALA A 55 8.56 -17.42 -25.51
CA ALA A 55 8.73 -18.03 -26.84
C ALA A 55 8.13 -19.43 -26.94
N ASP A 56 7.74 -20.03 -25.81
CA ASP A 56 7.10 -21.36 -25.81
C ASP A 56 5.62 -21.25 -26.22
N PRO A 57 5.23 -21.74 -27.41
CA PRO A 57 3.84 -21.73 -27.86
C PRO A 57 2.91 -22.61 -27.01
N THR A 58 3.45 -23.48 -26.13
CA THR A 58 2.68 -24.27 -25.18
C THR A 58 2.36 -23.46 -23.89
N TYR A 59 3.01 -22.32 -23.71
CA TYR A 59 2.68 -21.36 -22.66
C TYR A 59 1.40 -20.58 -23.01
N THR A 60 0.31 -21.31 -23.19
CA THR A 60 -1.01 -20.71 -23.14
C THR A 60 -1.25 -20.24 -21.70
N LYS A 61 -1.49 -18.92 -21.51
CA LYS A 61 -2.09 -18.41 -20.29
C LYS A 61 -3.29 -19.30 -19.95
N ARG A 62 -3.10 -20.27 -19.08
CA ARG A 62 -4.20 -21.10 -18.56
C ARG A 62 -5.08 -20.17 -17.77
N GLN A 63 -6.13 -19.69 -18.41
CA GLN A 63 -7.19 -19.01 -17.64
C GLN A 63 -7.81 -20.05 -16.70
N PRO A 64 -7.91 -19.76 -15.42
CA PRO A 64 -8.55 -20.68 -14.49
C PRO A 64 -10.00 -20.88 -14.92
N LYS A 65 -10.38 -22.11 -15.23
CA LYS A 65 -11.71 -22.45 -15.72
C LYS A 65 -12.76 -22.56 -14.62
N THR A 66 -12.33 -22.57 -13.32
CA THR A 66 -13.22 -22.65 -12.13
C THR A 66 -12.63 -21.85 -10.98
N ALA A 67 -13.46 -21.49 -9.99
CA ALA A 67 -13.01 -20.80 -8.79
C ALA A 67 -11.96 -21.61 -7.99
N GLU A 68 -12.01 -22.95 -8.02
CA GLU A 68 -11.04 -23.86 -7.40
C GLU A 68 -9.69 -23.83 -8.14
N SER A 69 -9.70 -23.75 -9.47
CA SER A 69 -8.47 -23.61 -10.24
C SER A 69 -7.86 -22.21 -10.15
N ALA A 70 -8.66 -21.17 -9.89
CA ALA A 70 -8.16 -19.82 -9.57
C ALA A 70 -7.38 -19.81 -8.24
N GLY A 71 -7.85 -20.55 -7.23
CA GLY A 71 -7.13 -20.71 -5.94
C GLY A 71 -5.81 -21.49 -6.05
N SER A 72 -5.65 -22.35 -7.06
CA SER A 72 -4.41 -23.09 -7.32
C SER A 72 -3.42 -22.31 -8.20
N TYR A 73 -3.86 -21.27 -8.89
CA TYR A 73 -3.02 -20.38 -9.68
C TYR A 73 -2.42 -19.28 -8.79
N ARG A 74 -1.81 -19.70 -7.67
CA ARG A 74 -0.96 -18.80 -6.91
C ARG A 74 0.27 -18.54 -7.77
N ARG A 75 0.50 -17.25 -8.09
CA ARG A 75 1.77 -16.82 -8.63
C ARG A 75 2.86 -17.35 -7.71
N GLN A 76 3.86 -18.02 -8.22
CA GLN A 76 5.00 -18.43 -7.42
C GLN A 76 5.77 -17.15 -7.09
N PHE A 77 5.66 -16.70 -5.84
CA PHE A 77 6.46 -15.59 -5.34
C PHE A 77 7.90 -16.06 -5.17
N TYR A 78 8.81 -15.14 -5.44
CA TYR A 78 10.22 -15.34 -5.17
C TYR A 78 10.47 -15.43 -3.66
N THR A 79 9.78 -14.60 -2.88
CA THR A 79 9.90 -14.51 -1.42
C THR A 79 8.81 -15.33 -0.73
N VAL A 80 9.07 -15.68 0.54
CA VAL A 80 8.08 -16.39 1.39
C VAL A 80 6.91 -15.48 1.75
N ASN A 81 7.14 -14.16 1.80
CA ASN A 81 6.16 -13.15 2.22
C ASN A 81 5.48 -12.45 1.03
N GLY A 82 5.78 -12.91 -0.20
CA GLY A 82 5.17 -12.34 -1.40
C GLY A 82 3.65 -12.47 -1.40
N TRP A 83 2.95 -11.41 -1.82
CA TRP A 83 1.50 -11.38 -1.93
C TRP A 83 1.05 -10.64 -3.20
N GLN A 84 -0.20 -10.86 -3.58
CA GLN A 84 -0.82 -10.24 -4.73
C GLN A 84 -2.28 -9.97 -4.44
N GLY A 85 -2.73 -8.76 -4.74
CA GLY A 85 -4.12 -8.38 -4.68
C GLY A 85 -4.97 -9.12 -5.73
N GLU A 86 -6.25 -9.31 -5.44
CA GLU A 86 -7.19 -10.07 -6.28
C GLU A 86 -7.42 -9.47 -7.68
N ARG A 87 -7.21 -8.14 -7.81
CA ARG A 87 -7.40 -7.36 -9.04
C ARG A 87 -6.08 -6.99 -9.72
N TYR A 88 -4.97 -7.53 -9.23
CA TYR A 88 -3.67 -7.26 -9.84
C TYR A 88 -3.68 -7.58 -11.34
N ASN A 89 -3.19 -6.64 -12.12
CA ASN A 89 -3.05 -6.80 -13.57
C ASN A 89 -1.78 -6.10 -14.03
N SER A 90 -0.81 -6.88 -14.49
CA SER A 90 0.50 -6.38 -14.96
C SER A 90 0.42 -5.44 -16.18
N ASN A 91 -0.74 -5.33 -16.83
CA ASN A 91 -0.95 -4.40 -17.94
C ASN A 91 -1.41 -3.01 -17.49
N LEU A 92 -1.79 -2.83 -16.21
CA LEU A 92 -2.20 -1.54 -15.67
C LEU A 92 -0.97 -0.78 -15.18
N SER A 93 -0.87 0.47 -15.62
CA SER A 93 0.11 1.41 -15.05
C SER A 93 -0.41 2.00 -13.74
N THR A 94 0.48 2.58 -12.92
CA THR A 94 0.11 3.34 -11.72
C THR A 94 -0.89 4.46 -12.02
N LYS A 95 -0.83 5.05 -13.22
CA LYS A 95 -1.78 6.08 -13.69
C LYS A 95 -3.17 5.49 -13.91
N ASP A 96 -3.27 4.29 -14.50
CA ASP A 96 -4.54 3.59 -14.72
C ASP A 96 -5.17 3.19 -13.38
N ILE A 97 -4.36 2.62 -12.47
CA ILE A 97 -4.80 2.25 -11.12
C ILE A 97 -5.27 3.49 -10.35
N ALA A 98 -4.52 4.60 -10.40
CA ALA A 98 -4.93 5.85 -9.77
C ALA A 98 -6.26 6.39 -10.34
N GLN A 99 -6.55 6.16 -11.62
CA GLN A 99 -7.84 6.52 -12.21
C GLN A 99 -8.97 5.63 -11.68
N LEU A 100 -8.73 4.33 -11.56
CA LEU A 100 -9.69 3.40 -10.95
C LEU A 100 -10.02 3.77 -9.50
N ILE A 101 -9.00 4.15 -8.71
CA ILE A 101 -9.20 4.63 -7.34
C ILE A 101 -10.04 5.91 -7.32
N ARG A 102 -9.81 6.88 -8.23
CA ARG A 102 -10.62 8.11 -8.32
C ARG A 102 -12.09 7.80 -8.60
N GLU A 103 -12.37 6.88 -9.49
CA GLU A 103 -13.73 6.45 -9.83
C GLU A 103 -14.39 5.74 -8.65
N TYR A 104 -13.63 4.84 -7.99
CA TYR A 104 -14.10 4.12 -6.82
C TYR A 104 -14.52 5.08 -5.70
N VAL A 105 -13.63 5.95 -5.22
CA VAL A 105 -13.93 6.84 -4.10
C VAL A 105 -15.03 7.85 -4.45
N LYS A 106 -15.15 8.28 -5.70
CA LYS A 106 -16.22 9.16 -6.15
C LYS A 106 -17.59 8.49 -6.08
N ASN A 107 -17.66 7.20 -6.39
CA ASN A 107 -18.89 6.42 -6.41
C ASN A 107 -19.27 5.90 -5.03
N ALA A 108 -18.31 5.33 -4.29
CA ALA A 108 -18.55 4.74 -2.99
C ALA A 108 -18.71 5.80 -1.89
N TYR A 109 -17.95 6.90 -1.97
CA TYR A 109 -17.87 7.94 -0.93
C TYR A 109 -18.14 9.34 -1.48
N PRO A 110 -19.32 9.64 -2.04
CA PRO A 110 -19.62 10.92 -2.71
C PRO A 110 -19.60 12.13 -1.77
N THR A 111 -19.71 11.92 -0.46
CA THR A 111 -19.64 12.97 0.56
C THR A 111 -18.21 13.29 0.99
N TYR A 112 -17.26 12.41 0.73
CA TYR A 112 -15.83 12.60 0.98
C TYR A 112 -15.14 13.22 -0.23
N ARG A 113 -13.99 13.84 -0.03
CA ARG A 113 -13.11 14.28 -1.10
C ARG A 113 -11.73 13.72 -0.90
N PHE A 114 -11.26 13.02 -1.91
CA PHE A 114 -9.89 12.49 -1.97
C PHE A 114 -9.09 13.19 -3.06
N SER A 115 -7.83 13.40 -2.82
CA SER A 115 -6.85 13.80 -3.82
C SER A 115 -5.94 12.62 -4.10
N ILE A 116 -5.97 12.12 -5.33
CA ILE A 116 -5.16 10.98 -5.76
C ILE A 116 -4.11 11.46 -6.75
N THR A 117 -2.84 11.23 -6.42
CA THR A 117 -1.70 11.51 -7.27
C THR A 117 -0.91 10.24 -7.53
N SER A 118 -0.30 10.14 -8.69
CA SER A 118 0.57 9.01 -9.04
C SER A 118 1.79 9.49 -9.80
N ASN A 119 2.89 8.77 -9.61
CA ASN A 119 4.06 8.81 -10.49
C ASN A 119 4.37 7.39 -10.98
N ILE A 120 5.56 7.13 -11.50
CA ILE A 120 5.92 5.83 -12.08
C ILE A 120 5.83 4.69 -11.04
N TYR A 121 6.17 4.97 -9.78
CA TYR A 121 6.30 3.95 -8.72
C TYR A 121 5.42 4.19 -7.50
N HIS A 122 4.69 5.31 -7.42
CA HIS A 122 3.93 5.66 -6.22
C HIS A 122 2.51 6.07 -6.55
N ILE A 123 1.58 5.67 -5.69
CA ILE A 123 0.20 6.18 -5.67
C ILE A 123 -0.03 6.76 -4.27
N THR A 124 -0.38 8.04 -4.20
CA THR A 124 -0.71 8.71 -2.96
C THR A 124 -2.17 9.11 -2.96
N VAL A 125 -2.92 8.64 -1.97
CA VAL A 125 -4.32 8.98 -1.73
C VAL A 125 -4.41 9.84 -0.47
N SER A 126 -4.99 11.02 -0.58
CA SER A 126 -5.11 11.96 0.56
C SER A 126 -6.58 12.30 0.79
N LEU A 127 -7.07 12.06 1.99
CA LEU A 127 -8.39 12.54 2.43
C LEU A 127 -8.32 14.05 2.60
N MET A 128 -9.12 14.80 1.83
CA MET A 128 -9.11 16.26 1.82
C MET A 128 -10.36 16.88 2.44
N GLU A 129 -11.52 16.22 2.32
CA GLU A 129 -12.76 16.67 2.96
C GLU A 129 -13.53 15.46 3.51
N TYR A 130 -14.13 15.64 4.67
CA TYR A 130 -14.87 14.60 5.39
C TYR A 130 -16.16 15.17 5.99
N PRO A 131 -17.26 14.39 6.01
CA PRO A 131 -18.58 14.87 6.45
C PRO A 131 -18.88 14.56 7.93
N VAL A 132 -18.01 13.86 8.63
CA VAL A 132 -18.12 13.52 10.05
C VAL A 132 -16.81 13.85 10.76
N GLU A 133 -16.87 14.25 12.01
CA GLU A 133 -15.66 14.59 12.78
C GLU A 133 -14.61 13.49 12.74
N LEU A 134 -13.35 13.84 12.48
CA LEU A 134 -12.23 12.88 12.39
C LEU A 134 -12.00 12.15 13.71
N THR A 135 -12.19 12.83 14.81
CA THR A 135 -11.93 12.33 16.16
C THR A 135 -12.70 13.14 17.19
N ASN A 136 -12.66 12.74 18.44
CA ASN A 136 -13.11 13.54 19.59
C ASN A 136 -12.09 13.45 20.74
N ALA A 137 -12.28 14.29 21.76
CA ALA A 137 -11.36 14.37 22.89
C ALA A 137 -11.19 13.03 23.62
N THR A 138 -12.25 12.23 23.75
CA THR A 138 -12.19 10.91 24.41
C THR A 138 -11.37 9.90 23.62
N MET A 139 -11.60 9.81 22.31
CA MET A 139 -10.87 8.90 21.43
C MET A 139 -9.39 9.28 21.40
N MET A 140 -9.06 10.57 21.23
CA MET A 140 -7.69 11.03 21.20
C MET A 140 -7.00 10.79 22.55
N ARG A 141 -7.69 11.03 23.67
CA ARG A 141 -7.14 10.76 25.01
C ARG A 141 -6.81 9.27 25.20
N ASN A 142 -7.71 8.39 24.81
CA ASN A 142 -7.49 6.94 24.92
C ASN A 142 -6.30 6.50 24.06
N TYR A 143 -6.21 6.96 22.82
CA TYR A 143 -5.08 6.69 21.93
C TYR A 143 -3.77 7.20 22.52
N CYS A 144 -3.72 8.46 22.95
CA CYS A 144 -2.51 9.04 23.52
C CYS A 144 -2.06 8.32 24.80
N ARG A 145 -2.98 7.93 25.68
CA ARG A 145 -2.66 7.15 26.88
C ARG A 145 -2.04 5.79 26.54
N ALA A 146 -2.52 5.12 25.49
CA ALA A 146 -1.93 3.86 25.05
C ALA A 146 -0.53 4.06 24.43
N LYS A 147 -0.33 5.13 23.69
CA LYS A 147 0.93 5.39 22.96
C LYS A 147 2.04 6.00 23.83
N VAL A 148 1.72 6.77 24.86
CA VAL A 148 2.70 7.45 25.73
C VAL A 148 3.72 6.49 26.36
N HIS A 149 3.33 5.23 26.54
CA HIS A 149 4.19 4.20 27.13
C HIS A 149 5.10 3.48 26.11
N THR A 150 4.85 3.68 24.83
CA THR A 150 5.52 2.90 23.77
C THR A 150 6.53 3.72 22.96
N GLN A 151 6.46 5.04 23.01
CA GLN A 151 7.31 5.93 22.22
C GLN A 151 7.45 7.30 22.86
N PRO A 152 8.56 8.04 22.60
CA PRO A 152 8.68 9.43 22.97
C PRO A 152 7.59 10.28 22.32
N VAL A 153 7.07 11.28 23.04
CA VAL A 153 6.02 12.19 22.56
C VAL A 153 6.53 13.62 22.46
N TYR A 154 6.14 14.32 21.42
CA TYR A 154 6.51 15.71 21.20
C TYR A 154 5.67 16.64 22.06
N ILE A 155 6.32 17.50 22.84
CA ILE A 155 5.68 18.51 23.70
C ILE A 155 5.94 19.90 23.09
N PRO A 156 4.92 20.57 22.54
CA PRO A 156 5.08 21.84 21.84
C PRO A 156 5.72 22.95 22.70
N SER A 157 5.27 23.13 23.94
CA SER A 157 5.80 24.17 24.85
C SER A 157 7.30 24.00 25.16
N LYS A 158 7.78 22.75 25.15
CA LYS A 158 9.18 22.41 25.39
C LYS A 158 9.99 22.28 24.09
N ASN A 159 9.33 22.28 22.94
CA ASN A 159 9.92 22.05 21.62
C ASN A 159 10.85 20.82 21.57
N LYS A 160 10.47 19.72 22.26
CA LYS A 160 11.24 18.49 22.34
C LYS A 160 10.39 17.24 22.48
N TYR A 161 11.00 16.10 22.20
CA TYR A 161 10.44 14.79 22.53
C TYR A 161 10.75 14.43 23.98
N VAL A 162 9.76 13.90 24.69
CA VAL A 162 9.85 13.46 26.08
C VAL A 162 9.53 11.97 26.18
N ASN A 163 10.34 11.21 26.90
CA ASN A 163 10.13 9.78 27.10
C ASN A 163 9.04 9.48 28.13
N ALA A 164 8.51 8.25 28.07
CA ALA A 164 7.44 7.79 28.97
C ALA A 164 7.72 7.98 30.46
N ASN A 165 8.97 7.80 30.88
CA ASN A 165 9.41 7.89 32.29
C ASN A 165 9.60 9.34 32.79
N GLU A 166 9.66 10.30 31.87
CA GLU A 166 9.94 11.71 32.16
C GLU A 166 8.72 12.60 31.96
N ILE A 167 7.64 12.06 31.36
CA ILE A 167 6.47 12.84 30.99
C ILE A 167 5.56 13.10 32.20
N SER A 168 5.27 14.36 32.45
CA SER A 168 4.30 14.78 33.48
C SER A 168 2.85 14.66 32.98
N GLU A 169 1.86 14.70 33.89
CA GLU A 169 0.46 14.73 33.51
C GLU A 169 0.10 16.00 32.71
N ALA A 170 0.73 17.13 33.02
CA ALA A 170 0.56 18.36 32.25
C ALA A 170 1.06 18.21 30.80
N ASP A 171 2.21 17.55 30.61
CA ASP A 171 2.74 17.26 29.28
C ASP A 171 1.81 16.33 28.48
N LYS A 172 1.19 15.36 29.15
CA LYS A 172 0.23 14.44 28.50
C LYS A 172 -1.01 15.19 28.00
N GLU A 173 -1.58 16.06 28.83
CA GLU A 173 -2.74 16.86 28.41
C GLU A 173 -2.36 17.86 27.30
N GLU A 174 -1.19 18.49 27.34
CA GLU A 174 -0.69 19.34 26.26
C GLU A 174 -0.53 18.54 24.96
N TRP A 175 0.04 17.36 25.02
CA TRP A 175 0.19 16.49 23.86
C TRP A 175 -1.16 16.07 23.28
N ILE A 176 -2.16 15.73 24.12
CA ILE A 176 -3.52 15.43 23.69
C ILE A 176 -4.14 16.62 22.96
N ALA A 177 -4.04 17.82 23.53
CA ALA A 177 -4.54 19.04 22.92
C ALA A 177 -3.87 19.31 21.55
N TYR A 178 -2.56 19.20 21.48
CA TYR A 178 -1.80 19.33 20.22
C TYR A 178 -2.23 18.30 19.18
N ARG A 179 -2.44 17.05 19.59
CA ARG A 179 -2.89 15.98 18.65
C ARG A 179 -4.31 16.23 18.15
N LEU A 180 -5.21 16.78 18.97
CA LEU A 180 -6.55 17.18 18.57
C LEU A 180 -6.49 18.33 17.55
N GLU A 181 -5.75 19.38 17.86
CA GLU A 181 -5.60 20.55 16.99
C GLU A 181 -5.01 20.19 15.63
N THR A 182 -4.06 19.27 15.61
CA THR A 182 -3.37 18.85 14.39
C THR A 182 -3.96 17.60 13.72
N ALA A 183 -5.12 17.10 14.18
CA ALA A 183 -5.70 15.84 13.70
C ALA A 183 -5.95 15.82 12.18
N ASN A 184 -6.29 16.97 11.59
CA ASN A 184 -6.57 17.12 10.16
C ASN A 184 -5.35 17.51 9.29
N GLN A 185 -4.18 17.72 9.90
CA GLN A 185 -2.93 17.97 9.17
C GLN A 185 -2.43 16.67 8.54
N ARG A 186 -1.44 16.78 7.63
CA ARG A 186 -0.87 15.59 6.99
C ARG A 186 -0.43 14.54 8.00
N LYS A 187 -1.03 13.36 7.91
CA LYS A 187 -0.69 12.15 8.67
C LYS A 187 -0.94 10.92 7.81
N ASP A 188 0.01 10.03 7.77
CA ASP A 188 -0.18 8.73 7.15
C ASP A 188 -1.20 7.92 7.96
N PHE A 189 -2.05 7.19 7.25
CA PHE A 189 -3.05 6.31 7.86
C PHE A 189 -2.43 4.95 8.19
N TYR A 190 -2.72 4.47 9.39
CA TYR A 190 -2.33 3.12 9.85
C TYR A 190 -3.53 2.40 10.46
N GLU A 191 -3.58 1.08 10.29
CA GLU A 191 -4.63 0.25 10.91
C GLU A 191 -4.64 0.33 12.46
N SER A 192 -3.56 0.80 13.06
CA SER A 192 -3.47 1.06 14.51
C SER A 192 -4.01 2.42 14.95
N ASP A 193 -4.59 3.21 14.04
CA ASP A 193 -5.05 4.58 14.32
C ASP A 193 -6.42 4.63 15.02
N THR A 194 -6.46 4.07 16.24
CA THR A 194 -7.67 4.03 17.07
C THR A 194 -8.18 5.40 17.56
N TRP A 195 -7.45 6.47 17.24
CA TRP A 195 -7.87 7.86 17.49
C TRP A 195 -8.90 8.35 16.47
N LEU A 196 -9.04 7.69 15.33
CA LEU A 196 -10.00 8.06 14.30
C LEU A 196 -11.42 7.65 14.68
N ASN A 197 -12.37 8.47 14.25
CA ASN A 197 -13.78 8.10 14.26
C ASN A 197 -13.96 6.79 13.47
N PRO A 198 -14.67 5.78 14.02
CA PRO A 198 -14.84 4.48 13.38
C PRO A 198 -15.42 4.55 11.95
N VAL A 199 -16.28 5.54 11.67
CA VAL A 199 -16.85 5.74 10.33
C VAL A 199 -15.76 6.20 9.35
N VAL A 200 -14.91 7.15 9.76
CA VAL A 200 -13.79 7.62 8.92
C VAL A 200 -12.74 6.53 8.77
N PHE A 201 -12.44 5.82 9.85
CA PHE A 201 -11.52 4.68 9.82
C PHE A 201 -11.97 3.61 8.82
N ALA A 202 -13.26 3.22 8.86
CA ALA A 202 -13.82 2.24 7.94
C ALA A 202 -13.70 2.69 6.47
N VAL A 203 -13.94 3.98 6.18
CA VAL A 203 -13.77 4.54 4.83
C VAL A 203 -12.31 4.49 4.38
N LEU A 204 -11.36 4.89 5.24
CA LEU A 204 -9.94 4.86 4.91
C LEU A 204 -9.44 3.43 4.72
N LYS A 205 -9.84 2.52 5.61
CA LYS A 205 -9.49 1.09 5.49
C LYS A 205 -10.00 0.49 4.19
N ASP A 206 -11.25 0.75 3.81
CA ASP A 206 -11.82 0.26 2.56
C ASP A 206 -11.10 0.83 1.33
N VAL A 207 -10.72 2.11 1.35
CA VAL A 207 -9.93 2.73 0.28
C VAL A 207 -8.54 2.10 0.20
N GLN A 208 -7.90 1.79 1.33
CA GLN A 208 -6.62 1.08 1.38
C GLN A 208 -6.75 -0.32 0.80
N ASP A 209 -7.77 -1.08 1.22
CA ASP A 209 -8.03 -2.43 0.73
C ASP A 209 -8.31 -2.44 -0.78
N PHE A 210 -9.08 -1.46 -1.27
CA PHE A 210 -9.30 -1.30 -2.70
C PHE A 210 -8.00 -1.02 -3.45
N MET A 211 -7.12 -0.16 -2.94
CA MET A 211 -5.82 0.15 -3.52
C MET A 211 -4.93 -1.10 -3.53
N ASN A 212 -4.83 -1.80 -2.40
CA ASN A 212 -4.05 -3.02 -2.25
C ASN A 212 -4.56 -4.16 -3.15
N SER A 213 -5.87 -4.15 -3.52
CA SER A 213 -6.40 -5.17 -4.43
C SER A 213 -5.75 -5.16 -5.82
N TYR A 214 -5.12 -4.05 -6.23
CA TYR A 214 -4.37 -3.92 -7.49
C TYR A 214 -2.86 -4.05 -7.33
N ASP A 215 -2.40 -4.19 -6.10
CA ASP A 215 -0.98 -4.20 -5.81
C ASP A 215 -0.40 -5.62 -5.79
N TYR A 216 0.92 -5.67 -5.77
CA TYR A 216 1.73 -6.86 -5.76
C TYR A 216 3.07 -6.53 -5.11
N ASP A 217 3.46 -7.30 -4.14
CA ASP A 217 4.76 -7.19 -3.49
C ASP A 217 5.39 -8.58 -3.33
N ASP A 218 6.58 -8.73 -3.81
CA ASP A 218 7.40 -9.93 -3.70
C ASP A 218 8.81 -9.55 -3.26
N SER A 219 8.89 -8.66 -2.27
CA SER A 219 10.17 -8.15 -1.77
C SER A 219 10.67 -8.96 -0.58
N ASP A 220 12.01 -8.98 -0.41
CA ASP A 220 12.69 -9.50 0.75
C ASP A 220 13.87 -8.59 1.09
N SER A 221 13.70 -7.79 2.13
CA SER A 221 14.72 -6.85 2.60
C SER A 221 15.97 -7.53 3.17
N MET A 222 15.87 -8.82 3.56
CA MET A 222 17.02 -9.58 4.07
C MET A 222 18.07 -9.90 2.99
N ILE A 223 17.67 -9.83 1.73
CA ILE A 223 18.53 -10.09 0.57
C ILE A 223 18.52 -8.92 -0.43
N ASP A 224 18.08 -7.73 0.02
CA ASP A 224 17.98 -6.51 -0.79
C ASP A 224 17.22 -6.71 -2.13
N TYR A 225 16.22 -7.60 -2.11
CA TYR A 225 15.36 -7.84 -3.25
C TYR A 225 14.04 -7.08 -3.11
N PHE A 226 13.79 -6.14 -4.02
CA PHE A 226 12.58 -5.33 -4.05
C PHE A 226 11.85 -5.51 -5.38
N ASN A 227 10.65 -6.05 -5.33
CA ASN A 227 9.80 -6.27 -6.49
C ASN A 227 8.34 -5.98 -6.14
N VAL A 228 7.98 -4.72 -6.27
CA VAL A 228 6.63 -4.22 -6.00
C VAL A 228 5.99 -3.69 -7.28
N ASN A 229 4.66 -3.71 -7.36
CA ASN A 229 3.94 -3.08 -8.45
C ASN A 229 4.00 -1.54 -8.30
N PHE A 230 3.66 -1.05 -7.11
CA PHE A 230 3.81 0.35 -6.73
C PHE A 230 3.90 0.48 -5.21
N TYR A 231 4.43 1.61 -4.76
CA TYR A 231 4.37 2.01 -3.35
C TYR A 231 3.12 2.82 -3.12
N ASP A 232 2.34 2.47 -2.13
CA ASP A 232 1.13 3.15 -1.75
C ASP A 232 1.33 4.09 -0.56
N SER A 233 0.52 5.14 -0.50
CA SER A 233 0.42 6.01 0.66
C SER A 233 -1.01 6.50 0.78
N LEU A 234 -1.65 6.17 1.89
CA LEU A 234 -2.94 6.73 2.27
C LEU A 234 -2.73 7.68 3.44
N GLN A 235 -3.22 8.92 3.32
CA GLN A 235 -2.98 9.96 4.31
C GLN A 235 -4.21 10.85 4.52
N ILE A 236 -4.26 11.51 5.68
CA ILE A 236 -5.21 12.59 5.98
C ILE A 236 -4.51 13.91 5.69
N GLY A 237 -5.15 14.79 4.91
CA GLY A 237 -4.56 16.05 4.49
C GLY A 237 -3.33 15.91 3.61
N LYS A 238 -2.67 17.02 3.35
CA LYS A 238 -1.40 17.14 2.64
C LYS A 238 -0.51 18.18 3.31
N ASP A 239 0.77 18.20 2.98
CA ASP A 239 1.68 19.25 3.42
C ASP A 239 1.14 20.63 3.04
N GLY A 240 0.99 21.50 4.03
CA GLY A 240 0.42 22.85 3.88
C GLY A 240 -1.05 22.91 3.46
N LYS A 241 -1.76 21.78 3.38
CA LYS A 241 -3.19 21.71 3.03
C LYS A 241 -3.90 20.70 3.93
N PRO A 242 -4.31 21.07 5.15
CA PRO A 242 -5.03 20.18 6.04
C PRO A 242 -6.37 19.76 5.45
N ALA A 243 -6.83 18.58 5.85
CA ALA A 243 -8.15 18.10 5.50
C ALA A 243 -9.22 18.96 6.22
N LYS A 244 -10.42 19.06 5.63
CA LYS A 244 -11.48 19.95 6.12
C LYS A 244 -12.75 19.19 6.47
N PHE A 245 -13.34 19.49 7.60
CA PHE A 245 -14.71 19.12 7.89
C PHE A 245 -15.65 19.90 6.97
N VAL A 246 -16.55 19.21 6.29
CA VAL A 246 -17.56 19.82 5.41
C VAL A 246 -18.84 19.04 5.57
N GLU A 247 -19.82 19.65 6.24
CA GLU A 247 -21.14 19.06 6.37
C GLU A 247 -21.77 18.86 5.00
N ARG A 248 -21.87 17.60 4.59
CA ARG A 248 -22.48 17.20 3.30
C ARG A 248 -23.47 16.08 3.53
N THR A 249 -24.71 16.33 3.19
CA THR A 249 -25.68 15.26 3.00
C THR A 249 -25.47 14.63 1.63
N ALA A 250 -25.50 13.29 1.55
CA ALA A 250 -25.46 12.60 0.27
C ALA A 250 -26.66 13.09 -0.59
N ARG A 251 -26.36 13.79 -1.68
CA ARG A 251 -27.40 14.06 -2.68
C ARG A 251 -27.74 12.72 -3.31
N ILE A 252 -28.89 12.16 -2.97
CA ILE A 252 -29.50 11.05 -3.71
C ILE A 252 -29.85 11.63 -5.08
N SER A 253 -28.96 11.50 -6.05
CA SER A 253 -29.26 11.79 -7.44
C SER A 253 -30.32 10.78 -7.87
N PRO A 254 -31.53 11.21 -8.28
CA PRO A 254 -32.50 10.26 -8.81
C PRO A 254 -31.87 9.57 -10.01
N LYS A 255 -31.85 8.22 -10.00
CA LYS A 255 -31.45 7.43 -11.18
C LYS A 255 -32.19 8.00 -12.38
N LYS A 256 -31.46 8.53 -13.37
CA LYS A 256 -32.03 8.84 -14.66
C LYS A 256 -32.51 7.52 -15.23
N GLU A 257 -33.81 7.28 -15.16
CA GLU A 257 -34.45 6.21 -15.93
C GLU A 257 -34.08 6.42 -17.40
N LYS A 258 -33.36 5.48 -17.98
CA LYS A 258 -33.14 5.42 -19.41
C LYS A 258 -34.54 5.20 -20.04
N LYS A 259 -35.10 6.26 -20.60
CA LYS A 259 -36.27 6.14 -21.47
C LYS A 259 -35.97 5.10 -22.53
N ALA A 260 -36.61 3.95 -22.43
CA ALA A 260 -36.60 2.96 -23.48
C ALA A 260 -37.20 3.63 -24.71
N LYS A 261 -36.44 3.79 -25.78
CA LYS A 261 -36.95 4.16 -27.09
C LYS A 261 -37.86 3.02 -27.52
N ARG A 262 -39.20 3.28 -27.51
CA ARG A 262 -40.13 2.45 -28.19
C ARG A 262 -39.80 2.50 -29.69
N LEU A 263 -39.32 1.39 -30.21
CA LEU A 263 -39.37 1.11 -31.65
C LEU A 263 -40.84 0.79 -31.97
N THR A 264 -41.51 1.71 -32.62
CA THR A 264 -42.77 1.44 -33.30
C THR A 264 -42.47 1.38 -34.77
N ALA A 265 -42.83 0.19 -35.36
CA ALA A 265 -43.11 -0.18 -36.73
C ALA A 265 -42.22 0.35 -37.84
#